data_f1eb9338b6443a0db9f913de7d58e7d5
#
_entry.id   f1eb9338b6443a0db9f913de7d58e7d5
#
_cell.length_a   1.000
_cell.length_b   1.000
_cell.length_c   1.000
_cell.angle_alpha   90.00
_cell.angle_beta   90.00
_cell.angle_gamma   90.00
#
_symmetry.space_group_name_H-M   'P 1'
#
loop_
_entity.id
_entity.type
_entity.pdbx_description
1 polymer ?
#
loop_
_entity_poly.entity_id
_entity_poly.type
_entity_poly.pdbx_seq_one_letter_code
_entity_poly.pdbx_strand_id
1 'polypeptide(L)'
;MSVDTGKTMHSESRTVTFRGVDDLSLVGDEWNRDAPSAAERPTVLLLHGGGQNRFSWKNTGQILADDGLHVIALDARGHGDSDRSPSANYSVEALSADVQHVLYQLGRPVVLIGASMGGLTSILAAHEAGPELVTKLVLVDVVPRFEKSGSARIRDFMFTNVDGFDSLEQAAEAVSAYLPHRTKPRSPEGLKKNLRLRDGRWYWHWDPAFLTKPEDDPFARVDKLEQAAMNLSIPILLIRGKLSDVVSPEGVQDFLEKVPAAEFVELSDAGHTAAGDDNDAFSEVVVEFVAR
;
A
#
# COMPACT_ATOMS: atom_id res chain seq x y z
N MET A 1 3.74 19.38 -43.67
CA MET A 1 3.98 18.18 -42.86
C MET A 1 3.42 18.50 -41.49
N SER A 2 2.25 17.98 -41.21
CA SER A 2 1.59 18.13 -39.91
C SER A 2 2.28 17.16 -38.93
N VAL A 3 2.89 17.68 -37.88
CA VAL A 3 3.43 16.87 -36.80
C VAL A 3 2.22 16.42 -35.98
N ASP A 4 1.86 15.16 -36.13
CA ASP A 4 0.87 14.49 -35.32
C ASP A 4 1.44 14.43 -33.90
N THR A 5 0.99 15.33 -33.02
CA THR A 5 1.27 15.29 -31.60
C THR A 5 0.43 14.13 -31.04
N GLY A 6 1.02 12.93 -31.07
CA GLY A 6 0.42 11.74 -30.49
C GLY A 6 0.00 12.03 -29.03
N LYS A 7 -1.31 12.20 -28.84
CA LYS A 7 -1.94 12.30 -27.55
C LYS A 7 -1.65 10.97 -26.83
N THR A 8 -0.76 10.98 -25.86
CA THR A 8 -0.51 9.81 -25.02
C THR A 8 -1.86 9.39 -24.42
N MET A 9 -2.41 8.28 -24.91
CA MET A 9 -3.64 7.72 -24.36
C MET A 9 -3.27 7.12 -22.99
N HIS A 10 -3.59 7.83 -21.92
CA HIS A 10 -3.46 7.27 -20.59
C HIS A 10 -4.39 6.07 -20.44
N SER A 11 -3.87 4.99 -19.89
CA SER A 11 -4.65 3.78 -19.59
C SER A 11 -5.68 4.11 -18.52
N GLU A 12 -6.97 4.01 -18.83
CA GLU A 12 -8.02 4.17 -17.83
C GLU A 12 -8.08 2.95 -16.92
N SER A 13 -8.23 3.18 -15.61
CA SER A 13 -8.45 2.09 -14.66
C SER A 13 -9.92 1.68 -14.65
N ARG A 14 -10.16 0.41 -14.38
CA ARG A 14 -11.49 -0.13 -14.07
C ARG A 14 -11.51 -0.73 -12.67
N THR A 15 -12.65 -0.66 -12.00
CA THR A 15 -12.84 -1.33 -10.71
C THR A 15 -13.02 -2.83 -10.94
N VAL A 16 -12.29 -3.62 -10.15
CA VAL A 16 -12.34 -5.09 -10.14
C VAL A 16 -12.59 -5.60 -8.73
N THR A 17 -13.07 -6.85 -8.64
CA THR A 17 -13.33 -7.50 -7.36
C THR A 17 -12.67 -8.87 -7.34
N PHE A 18 -11.98 -9.16 -6.25
CA PHE A 18 -11.38 -10.46 -5.94
C PHE A 18 -12.09 -11.07 -4.72
N ARG A 19 -11.99 -12.37 -4.60
CA ARG A 19 -12.47 -13.09 -3.44
C ARG A 19 -11.31 -13.31 -2.47
N GLY A 20 -11.44 -12.80 -1.26
CA GLY A 20 -10.53 -13.03 -0.15
C GLY A 20 -10.93 -14.24 0.71
N VAL A 21 -10.28 -14.39 1.85
CA VAL A 21 -10.64 -15.39 2.87
C VAL A 21 -12.03 -15.08 3.44
N ASP A 22 -12.76 -16.10 3.87
CA ASP A 22 -14.14 -16.00 4.39
C ASP A 22 -15.13 -15.40 3.37
N ASP A 23 -14.85 -15.62 2.07
CA ASP A 23 -15.64 -15.09 0.95
C ASP A 23 -15.73 -13.55 0.89
N LEU A 24 -14.82 -12.84 1.57
CA LEU A 24 -14.78 -11.39 1.53
C LEU A 24 -14.56 -10.87 0.10
N SER A 25 -15.28 -9.82 -0.24
CA SER A 25 -15.10 -9.06 -1.48
C SER A 25 -13.96 -8.06 -1.30
N LEU A 26 -12.88 -8.22 -2.07
CA LEU A 26 -11.74 -7.30 -2.08
C LEU A 26 -11.78 -6.48 -3.36
N VAL A 27 -11.85 -5.16 -3.22
CA VAL A 27 -12.01 -4.24 -4.35
C VAL A 27 -10.67 -3.65 -4.75
N GLY A 28 -10.43 -3.56 -6.05
CA GLY A 28 -9.23 -2.94 -6.62
C GLY A 28 -9.54 -2.07 -7.83
N ASP A 29 -8.58 -1.23 -8.18
CA ASP A 29 -8.53 -0.55 -9.46
C ASP A 29 -7.47 -1.24 -10.32
N GLU A 30 -7.81 -1.58 -11.57
CA GLU A 30 -7.01 -2.36 -12.50
C GLU A 30 -6.75 -1.59 -13.79
N TRP A 31 -5.50 -1.59 -14.25
CA TRP A 31 -5.04 -1.00 -15.50
C TRP A 31 -4.44 -2.07 -16.41
N ASN A 32 -4.59 -1.92 -17.71
CA ASN A 32 -3.89 -2.68 -18.76
C ASN A 32 -4.04 -4.20 -18.72
N ARG A 33 -5.09 -4.75 -18.19
CA ARG A 33 -5.29 -6.22 -18.15
C ARG A 33 -5.08 -6.89 -19.50
N ASP A 34 -5.64 -6.29 -20.54
CA ASP A 34 -5.71 -6.87 -21.88
C ASP A 34 -4.62 -6.33 -22.84
N ALA A 35 -3.66 -5.54 -22.32
CA ALA A 35 -2.57 -5.03 -23.13
C ALA A 35 -1.64 -6.17 -23.57
N PRO A 36 -1.20 -6.23 -24.84
CA PRO A 36 -0.31 -7.29 -25.33
C PRO A 36 0.98 -7.41 -24.50
N SER A 37 1.59 -6.29 -24.09
CA SER A 37 2.78 -6.23 -23.25
C SER A 37 2.54 -6.82 -21.84
N ALA A 38 1.31 -6.74 -21.35
CA ALA A 38 0.95 -7.28 -20.04
C ALA A 38 0.94 -8.82 -20.00
N ALA A 39 0.85 -9.49 -21.16
CA ALA A 39 0.87 -10.95 -21.21
C ALA A 39 2.25 -11.54 -20.91
N GLU A 40 3.31 -10.81 -21.25
CA GLU A 40 4.72 -11.25 -21.17
C GLU A 40 5.43 -10.79 -19.90
N ARG A 41 4.87 -9.80 -19.20
CA ARG A 41 5.45 -9.19 -17.99
C ARG A 41 4.65 -9.60 -16.74
N PRO A 42 5.26 -9.62 -15.53
CA PRO A 42 4.51 -9.88 -14.30
C PRO A 42 3.46 -8.79 -14.05
N THR A 43 2.38 -9.16 -13.37
CA THR A 43 1.42 -8.18 -12.85
C THR A 43 2.00 -7.43 -11.66
N VAL A 44 1.74 -6.15 -11.53
CA VAL A 44 2.11 -5.37 -10.34
C VAL A 44 0.89 -5.26 -9.42
N LEU A 45 1.01 -5.72 -8.18
CA LEU A 45 -0.01 -5.59 -7.15
C LEU A 45 0.44 -4.60 -6.08
N LEU A 46 -0.31 -3.51 -5.94
CA LEU A 46 -0.04 -2.38 -5.05
C LEU A 46 -0.89 -2.50 -3.78
N LEU A 47 -0.25 -2.55 -2.61
CA LEU A 47 -0.88 -2.72 -1.30
C LEU A 47 -0.63 -1.51 -0.41
N HIS A 48 -1.68 -0.84 0.02
CA HIS A 48 -1.63 0.42 0.77
C HIS A 48 -1.32 0.22 2.27
N GLY A 49 -0.95 1.29 2.94
CA GLY A 49 -0.74 1.34 4.40
C GLY A 49 -2.04 1.38 5.21
N GLY A 50 -1.93 1.13 6.51
CA GLY A 50 -3.07 1.21 7.42
C GLY A 50 -3.74 2.59 7.37
N GLY A 51 -5.08 2.61 7.33
CA GLY A 51 -5.87 3.84 7.20
C GLY A 51 -5.87 4.49 5.82
N GLN A 52 -5.13 3.93 4.86
CA GLN A 52 -5.16 4.33 3.46
C GLN A 52 -6.12 3.44 2.65
N ASN A 53 -6.19 3.66 1.35
CA ASN A 53 -6.93 2.84 0.40
C ASN A 53 -6.22 2.84 -0.97
N ARG A 54 -6.74 2.09 -1.94
CA ARG A 54 -6.17 1.93 -3.29
C ARG A 54 -5.89 3.25 -4.02
N PHE A 55 -6.63 4.33 -3.69
CA PHE A 55 -6.40 5.64 -4.28
C PHE A 55 -5.06 6.29 -3.91
N SER A 56 -4.38 5.79 -2.86
CA SER A 56 -3.01 6.20 -2.54
C SER A 56 -2.02 5.82 -3.63
N TRP A 57 -2.36 4.81 -4.42
CA TRP A 57 -1.55 4.28 -5.52
C TRP A 57 -1.95 4.78 -6.90
N LYS A 58 -2.95 5.68 -7.00
CA LYS A 58 -3.51 6.08 -8.29
C LYS A 58 -2.44 6.59 -9.27
N ASN A 59 -1.54 7.45 -8.81
CA ASN A 59 -0.50 8.05 -9.63
C ASN A 59 0.56 7.02 -10.04
N THR A 60 1.09 6.28 -9.07
CA THR A 60 2.05 5.20 -9.32
C THR A 60 1.46 4.12 -10.24
N GLY A 61 0.21 3.73 -10.00
CA GLY A 61 -0.51 2.76 -10.84
C GLY A 61 -0.63 3.23 -12.27
N GLN A 62 -0.94 4.51 -12.49
CA GLN A 62 -1.01 5.11 -13.82
C GLN A 62 0.36 5.12 -14.52
N ILE A 63 1.43 5.53 -13.83
CA ILE A 63 2.78 5.58 -14.39
C ILE A 63 3.25 4.18 -14.80
N LEU A 64 3.07 3.18 -13.96
CA LEU A 64 3.40 1.78 -14.27
C LEU A 64 2.56 1.24 -15.44
N ALA A 65 1.29 1.63 -15.51
CA ALA A 65 0.42 1.26 -16.61
C ALA A 65 0.81 1.93 -17.94
N ASP A 66 1.24 3.19 -17.90
CA ASP A 66 1.74 3.92 -19.08
C ASP A 66 3.07 3.32 -19.58
N ASP A 67 3.85 2.66 -18.71
CA ASP A 67 5.00 1.79 -19.06
C ASP A 67 4.58 0.41 -19.61
N GLY A 68 3.29 0.15 -19.76
CA GLY A 68 2.74 -1.06 -20.37
C GLY A 68 2.59 -2.25 -19.42
N LEU A 69 2.66 -2.06 -18.12
CA LEU A 69 2.43 -3.10 -17.11
C LEU A 69 0.94 -3.31 -16.85
N HIS A 70 0.56 -4.54 -16.55
CA HIS A 70 -0.72 -4.85 -15.89
C HIS A 70 -0.58 -4.49 -14.41
N VAL A 71 -1.41 -3.58 -13.91
CA VAL A 71 -1.33 -3.04 -12.54
C VAL A 71 -2.66 -3.19 -11.83
N ILE A 72 -2.60 -3.54 -10.55
CA ILE A 72 -3.77 -3.60 -9.67
C ILE A 72 -3.42 -2.88 -8.37
N ALA A 73 -4.23 -1.91 -7.96
CA ALA A 73 -4.19 -1.32 -6.63
C ALA A 73 -5.37 -1.88 -5.83
N LEU A 74 -5.09 -2.56 -4.71
CA LEU A 74 -6.08 -3.30 -3.93
C LEU A 74 -6.41 -2.56 -2.63
N ASP A 75 -7.69 -2.49 -2.28
CA ASP A 75 -8.13 -2.18 -0.93
C ASP A 75 -8.02 -3.42 -0.05
N ALA A 76 -7.29 -3.32 1.07
CA ALA A 76 -7.23 -4.39 2.06
C ALA A 76 -8.58 -4.60 2.74
N ARG A 77 -8.83 -5.81 3.30
CA ARG A 77 -10.03 -6.05 4.14
C ARG A 77 -10.22 -4.91 5.14
N GLY A 78 -11.44 -4.47 5.32
CA GLY A 78 -11.82 -3.39 6.24
C GLY A 78 -11.38 -1.99 5.80
N HIS A 79 -10.84 -1.82 4.58
CA HIS A 79 -10.44 -0.53 4.03
C HIS A 79 -11.14 -0.27 2.69
N GLY A 80 -11.26 1.02 2.34
CA GLY A 80 -11.80 1.45 1.06
C GLY A 80 -13.22 0.94 0.80
N ASP A 81 -13.37 0.19 -0.28
CA ASP A 81 -14.62 -0.43 -0.70
C ASP A 81 -14.61 -1.96 -0.50
N SER A 82 -13.52 -2.52 0.07
CA SER A 82 -13.44 -3.92 0.44
C SER A 82 -14.28 -4.24 1.68
N ASP A 83 -14.74 -5.49 1.77
CA ASP A 83 -15.54 -5.97 2.89
C ASP A 83 -14.80 -5.87 4.23
N ARG A 84 -15.56 -5.69 5.28
CA ARG A 84 -15.11 -5.77 6.66
C ARG A 84 -15.04 -7.21 7.13
N SER A 85 -14.07 -7.53 7.99
CA SER A 85 -13.98 -8.84 8.61
C SER A 85 -15.13 -9.06 9.59
N PRO A 86 -15.99 -10.09 9.40
CA PRO A 86 -17.06 -10.39 10.36
C PRO A 86 -16.56 -10.73 11.76
N SER A 87 -15.33 -11.28 11.84
CA SER A 87 -14.67 -11.65 13.10
C SER A 87 -13.76 -10.55 13.65
N ALA A 88 -13.73 -9.36 13.00
CA ALA A 88 -12.78 -8.29 13.29
C ALA A 88 -11.30 -8.76 13.24
N ASN A 89 -10.99 -9.76 12.40
CA ASN A 89 -9.62 -10.24 12.22
C ASN A 89 -8.91 -9.43 11.14
N TYR A 90 -8.00 -8.56 11.59
CA TYR A 90 -7.16 -7.67 10.77
C TYR A 90 -5.67 -7.96 11.01
N SER A 91 -5.32 -9.15 11.48
CA SER A 91 -3.93 -9.59 11.65
C SER A 91 -3.18 -9.61 10.32
N VAL A 92 -1.86 -9.47 10.37
CA VAL A 92 -1.03 -9.54 9.17
C VAL A 92 -1.18 -10.88 8.45
N GLU A 93 -1.46 -11.96 9.18
CA GLU A 93 -1.76 -13.28 8.62
C GLU A 93 -3.07 -13.30 7.83
N ALA A 94 -4.11 -12.66 8.35
CA ALA A 94 -5.39 -12.58 7.64
C ALA A 94 -5.27 -11.71 6.37
N LEU A 95 -4.53 -10.60 6.46
CA LEU A 95 -4.21 -9.75 5.31
C LEU A 95 -3.36 -10.50 4.27
N SER A 96 -2.34 -11.27 4.72
CA SER A 96 -1.51 -12.10 3.85
C SER A 96 -2.32 -13.16 3.14
N ALA A 97 -3.20 -13.85 3.86
CA ALA A 97 -4.07 -14.87 3.28
C ALA A 97 -4.99 -14.30 2.19
N ASP A 98 -5.53 -13.09 2.37
CA ASP A 98 -6.28 -12.41 1.33
C ASP A 98 -5.43 -12.16 0.08
N VAL A 99 -4.22 -11.64 0.26
CA VAL A 99 -3.30 -11.39 -0.86
C VAL A 99 -2.98 -12.69 -1.59
N GLN A 100 -2.74 -13.80 -0.88
CA GLN A 100 -2.53 -15.11 -1.51
C GLN A 100 -3.73 -15.54 -2.34
N HIS A 101 -4.97 -15.35 -1.84
CA HIS A 101 -6.19 -15.64 -2.62
C HIS A 101 -6.24 -14.80 -3.90
N VAL A 102 -5.81 -13.53 -3.86
CA VAL A 102 -5.71 -12.68 -5.05
C VAL A 102 -4.63 -13.22 -6.01
N LEU A 103 -3.44 -13.58 -5.50
CA LEU A 103 -2.35 -14.15 -6.31
C LEU A 103 -2.79 -15.43 -7.05
N TYR A 104 -3.50 -16.32 -6.36
CA TYR A 104 -4.03 -17.55 -6.99
C TYR A 104 -5.09 -17.25 -8.06
N GLN A 105 -5.97 -16.25 -7.84
CA GLN A 105 -6.96 -15.84 -8.84
C GLN A 105 -6.31 -15.18 -10.06
N LEU A 106 -5.19 -14.48 -9.88
CA LEU A 106 -4.41 -13.93 -11.00
C LEU A 106 -3.73 -15.03 -11.81
N GLY A 107 -3.24 -16.10 -11.15
CA GLY A 107 -2.68 -17.29 -11.77
C GLY A 107 -1.43 -17.03 -12.64
N ARG A 108 -0.65 -16.00 -12.32
CA ARG A 108 0.52 -15.54 -13.07
C ARG A 108 1.54 -14.87 -12.13
N PRO A 109 2.81 -14.72 -12.57
CA PRO A 109 3.84 -14.03 -11.78
C PRO A 109 3.43 -12.59 -11.43
N VAL A 110 3.71 -12.19 -10.16
CA VAL A 110 3.35 -10.89 -9.61
C VAL A 110 4.56 -10.23 -8.97
N VAL A 111 4.68 -8.91 -9.15
CA VAL A 111 5.53 -8.05 -8.33
C VAL A 111 4.67 -7.44 -7.24
N LEU A 112 5.00 -7.65 -5.97
CA LEU A 112 4.32 -7.00 -4.85
C LEU A 112 4.99 -5.68 -4.50
N ILE A 113 4.20 -4.62 -4.36
CA ILE A 113 4.64 -3.31 -3.88
C ILE A 113 3.76 -2.94 -2.70
N GLY A 114 4.32 -2.90 -1.52
CA GLY A 114 3.56 -2.65 -0.29
C GLY A 114 4.12 -1.50 0.54
N ALA A 115 3.25 -0.59 0.97
CA ALA A 115 3.58 0.48 1.89
C ALA A 115 3.14 0.13 3.32
N SER A 116 4.03 0.32 4.30
CA SER A 116 3.70 0.14 5.73
C SER A 116 2.99 -1.22 5.98
N MET A 117 1.74 -1.22 6.46
CA MET A 117 0.91 -2.42 6.62
C MET A 117 0.93 -3.31 5.36
N GLY A 118 0.76 -2.72 4.17
CA GLY A 118 0.81 -3.44 2.91
C GLY A 118 2.17 -4.10 2.65
N GLY A 119 3.27 -3.50 3.10
CA GLY A 119 4.60 -4.07 2.98
C GLY A 119 4.82 -5.26 3.92
N LEU A 120 4.39 -5.18 5.18
CA LEU A 120 4.42 -6.31 6.11
C LEU A 120 3.57 -7.48 5.59
N THR A 121 2.39 -7.17 5.07
CA THR A 121 1.52 -8.14 4.40
C THR A 121 2.22 -8.79 3.22
N SER A 122 2.93 -7.98 2.40
CA SER A 122 3.66 -8.46 1.23
C SER A 122 4.81 -9.40 1.57
N ILE A 123 5.57 -9.14 2.65
CA ILE A 123 6.63 -10.03 3.13
C ILE A 123 6.07 -11.44 3.40
N LEU A 124 4.99 -11.50 4.18
CA LEU A 124 4.41 -12.77 4.56
C LEU A 124 3.76 -13.47 3.36
N ALA A 125 3.01 -12.73 2.53
CA ALA A 125 2.38 -13.27 1.34
C ALA A 125 3.41 -13.81 0.32
N ALA A 126 4.51 -13.10 0.10
CA ALA A 126 5.59 -13.54 -0.79
C ALA A 126 6.26 -14.80 -0.28
N HIS A 127 6.52 -14.89 1.04
CA HIS A 127 7.12 -16.07 1.66
C HIS A 127 6.22 -17.31 1.53
N GLU A 128 4.93 -17.15 1.77
CA GLU A 128 3.95 -18.25 1.76
C GLU A 128 3.55 -18.67 0.34
N ALA A 129 3.47 -17.72 -0.61
CA ALA A 129 3.13 -18.01 -2.01
C ALA A 129 4.31 -18.56 -2.84
N GLY A 130 5.53 -18.23 -2.45
CA GLY A 130 6.76 -18.69 -3.10
C GLY A 130 7.15 -17.92 -4.37
N PRO A 131 8.40 -18.16 -4.88
CA PRO A 131 9.01 -17.37 -5.95
C PRO A 131 8.38 -17.57 -7.33
N GLU A 132 7.60 -18.62 -7.53
CA GLU A 132 6.89 -18.87 -8.78
C GLU A 132 5.71 -17.89 -8.98
N LEU A 133 5.08 -17.47 -7.88
CA LEU A 133 3.96 -16.53 -7.92
C LEU A 133 4.41 -15.10 -7.60
N VAL A 134 5.36 -14.91 -6.67
CA VAL A 134 5.89 -13.58 -6.35
C VAL A 134 7.34 -13.49 -6.79
N THR A 135 7.59 -12.67 -7.81
CA THR A 135 8.90 -12.60 -8.46
C THR A 135 9.78 -11.46 -7.96
N LYS A 136 9.18 -10.41 -7.39
CA LYS A 136 9.90 -9.27 -6.78
C LYS A 136 9.06 -8.67 -5.67
N LEU A 137 9.73 -7.99 -4.72
CA LEU A 137 9.09 -7.31 -3.60
C LEU A 137 9.66 -5.88 -3.46
N VAL A 138 8.77 -4.89 -3.39
CA VAL A 138 9.12 -3.51 -3.03
C VAL A 138 8.47 -3.17 -1.68
N LEU A 139 9.29 -2.83 -0.71
CA LEU A 139 8.90 -2.38 0.62
C LEU A 139 9.00 -0.86 0.69
N VAL A 140 7.87 -0.18 0.89
CA VAL A 140 7.82 1.27 0.94
C VAL A 140 7.65 1.73 2.38
N ASP A 141 8.72 2.30 2.89
CA ASP A 141 8.85 2.88 4.23
C ASP A 141 8.38 1.93 5.34
N VAL A 142 8.84 0.69 5.27
CA VAL A 142 8.57 -0.33 6.28
C VAL A 142 9.67 -1.39 6.33
N VAL A 143 10.00 -1.80 7.54
CA VAL A 143 10.81 -2.99 7.88
C VAL A 143 10.08 -3.77 8.98
N PRO A 144 10.31 -5.07 9.17
CA PRO A 144 9.65 -5.84 10.23
C PRO A 144 9.78 -5.21 11.62
N ARG A 145 10.95 -4.64 11.94
CA ARG A 145 11.24 -3.94 13.19
C ARG A 145 11.19 -2.43 12.98
N PHE A 146 10.01 -1.86 13.11
CA PHE A 146 9.76 -0.42 12.94
C PHE A 146 9.66 0.33 14.27
N GLU A 147 9.72 1.67 14.21
CA GLU A 147 9.68 2.54 15.39
C GLU A 147 8.28 2.58 16.03
N LYS A 148 8.20 2.21 17.30
CA LYS A 148 6.92 2.18 18.04
C LYS A 148 6.29 3.56 18.18
N SER A 149 7.10 4.62 18.28
CA SER A 149 6.62 6.01 18.41
C SER A 149 5.86 6.47 17.16
N GLY A 150 6.41 6.20 15.96
CA GLY A 150 5.75 6.55 14.70
C GLY A 150 4.44 5.75 14.50
N SER A 151 4.47 4.46 14.80
CA SER A 151 3.29 3.60 14.76
C SER A 151 2.20 4.06 15.74
N ALA A 152 2.57 4.45 16.97
CA ALA A 152 1.63 4.98 17.96
C ALA A 152 0.97 6.27 17.47
N ARG A 153 1.75 7.19 16.87
CA ARG A 153 1.22 8.46 16.33
C ARG A 153 0.18 8.22 15.22
N ILE A 154 0.41 7.25 14.34
CA ILE A 154 -0.55 6.86 13.29
C ILE A 154 -1.84 6.34 13.94
N ARG A 155 -1.72 5.44 14.90
CA ARG A 155 -2.86 4.86 15.62
C ARG A 155 -3.65 5.91 16.37
N ASP A 156 -2.99 6.82 17.08
CA ASP A 156 -3.64 7.92 17.80
C ASP A 156 -4.44 8.83 16.87
N PHE A 157 -3.88 9.18 15.69
CA PHE A 157 -4.61 9.92 14.67
C PHE A 157 -5.87 9.20 14.22
N MET A 158 -5.77 7.89 13.96
CA MET A 158 -6.91 7.08 13.52
C MET A 158 -7.98 6.98 14.61
N PHE A 159 -7.59 6.82 15.88
CA PHE A 159 -8.49 6.73 17.03
C PHE A 159 -9.20 8.05 17.34
N THR A 160 -8.49 9.17 17.26
CA THR A 160 -9.00 10.48 17.68
C THR A 160 -10.26 10.88 16.91
N ASN A 161 -10.47 10.35 15.71
CA ASN A 161 -11.57 10.75 14.83
C ASN A 161 -12.52 9.59 14.49
N VAL A 162 -12.64 8.58 15.37
CA VAL A 162 -13.53 7.43 15.10
C VAL A 162 -15.01 7.81 15.09
N ASP A 163 -15.39 8.87 15.83
CA ASP A 163 -16.76 9.39 15.89
C ASP A 163 -17.14 10.25 14.66
N GLY A 164 -16.24 10.39 13.71
CA GLY A 164 -16.45 11.09 12.46
C GLY A 164 -16.39 12.62 12.57
N PHE A 165 -16.73 13.28 11.47
CA PHE A 165 -16.62 14.74 11.27
C PHE A 165 -17.97 15.31 10.85
N ASP A 166 -18.25 16.53 11.26
CA ASP A 166 -19.47 17.25 10.86
C ASP A 166 -19.35 17.79 9.42
N SER A 167 -18.12 17.99 8.91
CA SER A 167 -17.87 18.46 7.56
C SER A 167 -16.55 17.92 6.98
N LEU A 168 -16.38 18.08 5.66
CA LEU A 168 -15.12 17.78 4.97
C LEU A 168 -13.99 18.73 5.40
N GLU A 169 -14.32 19.97 5.73
CA GLU A 169 -13.38 20.98 6.23
C GLU A 169 -12.78 20.54 7.57
N GLN A 170 -13.62 20.05 8.50
CA GLN A 170 -13.15 19.51 9.78
C GLN A 170 -12.21 18.31 9.57
N ALA A 171 -12.53 17.41 8.65
CA ALA A 171 -11.65 16.30 8.30
C ALA A 171 -10.33 16.79 7.70
N ALA A 172 -10.36 17.81 6.84
CA ALA A 172 -9.17 18.40 6.24
C ALA A 172 -8.26 19.08 7.28
N GLU A 173 -8.84 19.71 8.30
CA GLU A 173 -8.10 20.28 9.42
C GLU A 173 -7.39 19.19 10.23
N ALA A 174 -8.08 18.09 10.54
CA ALA A 174 -7.50 16.95 11.25
C ALA A 174 -6.32 16.33 10.48
N VAL A 175 -6.48 16.13 9.15
CA VAL A 175 -5.39 15.62 8.29
C VAL A 175 -4.22 16.61 8.24
N SER A 176 -4.49 17.92 8.15
CA SER A 176 -3.45 18.94 8.11
C SER A 176 -2.67 19.04 9.42
N ALA A 177 -3.33 18.84 10.55
CA ALA A 177 -2.68 18.79 11.86
C ALA A 177 -1.78 17.54 12.01
N TYR A 178 -2.21 16.41 11.44
CA TYR A 178 -1.44 15.18 11.44
C TYR A 178 -0.23 15.21 10.49
N LEU A 179 -0.35 15.87 9.33
CA LEU A 179 0.69 15.99 8.29
C LEU A 179 1.10 17.46 8.08
N PRO A 180 1.75 18.11 9.06
CA PRO A 180 2.03 19.56 9.01
C PRO A 180 3.00 19.96 7.89
N HIS A 181 3.80 19.02 7.38
CA HIS A 181 4.76 19.26 6.30
C HIS A 181 4.14 19.12 4.91
N ARG A 182 2.92 18.61 4.82
CA ARG A 182 2.25 18.41 3.53
C ARG A 182 1.53 19.67 3.09
N THR A 183 1.68 20.03 1.81
CA THR A 183 0.92 21.16 1.23
C THR A 183 -0.59 20.90 1.37
N LYS A 184 -1.30 21.86 1.96
CA LYS A 184 -2.75 21.76 2.10
C LYS A 184 -3.41 21.68 0.72
N PRO A 185 -4.31 20.71 0.48
CA PRO A 185 -5.05 20.67 -0.77
C PRO A 185 -5.92 21.93 -0.92
N ARG A 186 -6.08 22.39 -2.16
CA ARG A 186 -6.90 23.57 -2.47
C ARG A 186 -8.39 23.39 -2.12
N SER A 187 -8.87 22.16 -2.01
CA SER A 187 -10.25 21.82 -1.70
C SER A 187 -10.30 20.55 -0.85
N PRO A 188 -11.19 20.47 0.16
CA PRO A 188 -11.41 19.27 0.97
C PRO A 188 -12.14 18.16 0.20
N GLU A 189 -12.71 18.45 -0.98
CA GLU A 189 -13.43 17.48 -1.82
C GLU A 189 -12.63 16.21 -2.14
N GLY A 190 -11.29 16.32 -2.25
CA GLY A 190 -10.39 15.19 -2.44
C GLY A 190 -10.43 14.16 -1.32
N LEU A 191 -10.92 14.52 -0.12
CA LEU A 191 -11.06 13.60 1.01
C LEU A 191 -12.27 12.68 0.89
N LYS A 192 -13.24 12.95 0.00
CA LYS A 192 -14.42 12.07 -0.21
C LYS A 192 -14.03 10.63 -0.54
N LYS A 193 -12.88 10.43 -1.19
CA LYS A 193 -12.35 9.08 -1.46
C LYS A 193 -11.93 8.33 -0.18
N ASN A 194 -11.60 9.07 0.88
CA ASN A 194 -11.16 8.53 2.17
C ASN A 194 -12.27 8.53 3.22
N LEU A 195 -13.44 9.07 2.92
CA LEU A 195 -14.55 9.25 3.85
C LEU A 195 -15.84 8.60 3.33
N ARG A 196 -16.76 8.32 4.24
CA ARG A 196 -18.09 7.81 3.95
C ARG A 196 -19.10 8.65 4.70
N LEU A 197 -20.07 9.22 3.98
CA LEU A 197 -21.18 9.97 4.58
C LEU A 197 -22.24 8.99 5.10
N ARG A 198 -22.56 9.07 6.40
CA ARG A 198 -23.59 8.28 7.06
C ARG A 198 -24.35 9.19 8.04
N ASP A 199 -25.66 9.22 7.96
CA ASP A 199 -26.52 9.98 8.87
C ASP A 199 -26.10 11.45 9.05
N GLY A 200 -25.62 12.08 7.96
CA GLY A 200 -25.18 13.48 7.95
C GLY A 200 -23.79 13.75 8.49
N ARG A 201 -23.03 12.73 8.88
CA ARG A 201 -21.63 12.84 9.34
C ARG A 201 -20.68 12.09 8.42
N TRP A 202 -19.45 12.56 8.35
CA TRP A 202 -18.38 11.94 7.58
C TRP A 202 -17.53 11.06 8.48
N TYR A 203 -17.38 9.77 8.12
CA TYR A 203 -16.55 8.78 8.82
C TYR A 203 -15.41 8.33 7.90
N TRP A 204 -14.30 7.96 8.51
CA TRP A 204 -13.26 7.28 7.76
C TRP A 204 -13.79 6.00 7.10
N HIS A 205 -13.20 5.65 5.94
CA HIS A 205 -13.64 4.46 5.19
C HIS A 205 -13.30 3.14 5.88
N TRP A 206 -12.25 3.14 6.73
CA TRP A 206 -11.81 1.90 7.39
C TRP A 206 -12.76 1.44 8.49
N ASP A 207 -12.65 0.13 8.82
CA ASP A 207 -13.40 -0.42 9.95
C ASP A 207 -12.78 0.02 11.28
N PRO A 208 -13.52 0.64 12.20
CA PRO A 208 -13.04 0.97 13.54
C PRO A 208 -12.50 -0.25 14.31
N ALA A 209 -13.01 -1.45 14.04
CA ALA A 209 -12.54 -2.69 14.64
C ALA A 209 -11.06 -3.01 14.32
N PHE A 210 -10.51 -2.44 13.25
CA PHE A 210 -9.07 -2.52 12.93
C PHE A 210 -8.19 -1.92 14.04
N LEU A 211 -8.74 -1.01 14.85
CA LEU A 211 -8.01 -0.29 15.89
C LEU A 211 -8.23 -0.84 17.31
N THR A 212 -9.22 -1.72 17.54
CA THR A 212 -9.80 -1.96 18.86
C THR A 212 -9.09 -3.02 19.72
N LYS A 213 -8.01 -3.62 19.25
CA LYS A 213 -7.26 -4.62 20.05
C LYS A 213 -5.81 -4.22 20.22
N PRO A 214 -5.47 -3.42 21.27
CA PRO A 214 -4.07 -3.05 21.56
C PRO A 214 -3.19 -4.27 21.90
N GLU A 215 -3.81 -5.35 22.41
CA GLU A 215 -3.15 -6.60 22.78
C GLU A 215 -2.84 -7.48 21.55
N ASP A 216 -3.60 -7.31 20.47
CA ASP A 216 -3.37 -7.90 19.16
C ASP A 216 -2.80 -6.82 18.23
N ASP A 217 -1.67 -6.19 18.58
CA ASP A 217 -0.92 -5.39 17.63
C ASP A 217 -0.71 -6.25 16.38
N PRO A 218 -1.36 -5.94 15.25
CA PRO A 218 -1.26 -6.76 14.04
C PRO A 218 0.19 -6.93 13.58
N PHE A 219 1.08 -6.11 14.14
CA PHE A 219 2.51 -6.10 13.84
C PHE A 219 3.37 -6.67 14.99
N ALA A 220 2.77 -7.23 16.05
CA ALA A 220 3.49 -7.80 17.20
C ALA A 220 4.36 -9.04 16.85
N ARG A 221 4.22 -9.61 15.63
CA ARG A 221 4.94 -10.80 15.20
C ARG A 221 6.21 -10.45 14.41
N VAL A 222 7.00 -9.53 14.94
CA VAL A 222 8.25 -9.07 14.32
C VAL A 222 9.15 -10.25 13.93
N ASP A 223 9.36 -11.20 14.83
CA ASP A 223 10.25 -12.35 14.58
C ASP A 223 9.75 -13.21 13.40
N LYS A 224 8.44 -13.40 13.26
CA LYS A 224 7.86 -14.14 12.12
C LYS A 224 8.11 -13.42 10.80
N LEU A 225 7.91 -12.09 10.78
CA LEU A 225 8.13 -11.26 9.61
C LEU A 225 9.60 -11.17 9.23
N GLU A 226 10.50 -11.07 10.21
CA GLU A 226 11.95 -11.12 9.98
C GLU A 226 12.36 -12.46 9.37
N GLN A 227 11.91 -13.58 9.94
CA GLN A 227 12.18 -14.91 9.39
C GLN A 227 11.62 -15.07 7.97
N ALA A 228 10.41 -14.59 7.71
CA ALA A 228 9.84 -14.62 6.38
C ALA A 228 10.71 -13.82 5.38
N ALA A 229 11.11 -12.59 5.73
CA ALA A 229 11.96 -11.75 4.89
C ALA A 229 13.33 -12.38 4.60
N MET A 230 13.97 -12.95 5.63
CA MET A 230 15.29 -13.63 5.50
C MET A 230 15.22 -14.87 4.56
N ASN A 231 14.09 -15.52 4.48
CA ASN A 231 13.87 -16.71 3.64
C ASN A 231 13.40 -16.40 2.22
N LEU A 232 13.20 -15.12 1.86
CA LEU A 232 12.86 -14.75 0.49
C LEU A 232 14.08 -14.91 -0.43
N SER A 233 13.88 -15.61 -1.54
CA SER A 233 14.90 -15.81 -2.60
C SER A 233 14.68 -14.91 -3.82
N ILE A 234 13.77 -13.94 -3.72
CA ILE A 234 13.44 -12.99 -4.79
C ILE A 234 14.14 -11.65 -4.58
N PRO A 235 14.35 -10.84 -5.63
CA PRO A 235 14.82 -9.47 -5.49
C PRO A 235 13.91 -8.64 -4.59
N ILE A 236 14.51 -7.90 -3.65
CA ILE A 236 13.80 -7.01 -2.71
C ILE A 236 14.38 -5.61 -2.85
N LEU A 237 13.50 -4.61 -2.93
CA LEU A 237 13.85 -3.19 -2.85
C LEU A 237 13.21 -2.58 -1.62
N LEU A 238 14.01 -2.00 -0.74
CA LEU A 238 13.55 -1.17 0.37
C LEU A 238 13.67 0.31 -0.02
N ILE A 239 12.56 1.02 0.00
CA ILE A 239 12.51 2.48 -0.21
C ILE A 239 12.14 3.13 1.11
N ARG A 240 12.93 4.08 1.58
CA ARG A 240 12.69 4.85 2.80
C ARG A 240 12.56 6.34 2.49
N GLY A 241 11.59 7.01 3.10
CA GLY A 241 11.57 8.46 3.15
C GLY A 241 12.54 8.99 4.22
N LYS A 242 13.41 9.94 3.88
CA LYS A 242 14.38 10.52 4.82
C LYS A 242 13.72 11.15 6.06
N LEU A 243 12.48 11.63 5.91
CA LEU A 243 11.68 12.24 6.97
C LEU A 243 10.77 11.23 7.70
N SER A 244 10.97 9.93 7.46
CA SER A 244 10.18 8.89 8.13
C SER A 244 10.49 8.85 9.63
N ASP A 245 9.43 8.77 10.43
CA ASP A 245 9.44 8.51 11.87
C ASP A 245 9.03 7.06 12.22
N VAL A 246 8.77 6.25 11.20
CA VAL A 246 8.39 4.82 11.33
C VAL A 246 9.58 3.91 11.08
N VAL A 247 10.43 4.26 10.13
CA VAL A 247 11.65 3.51 9.80
C VAL A 247 12.87 4.37 10.08
N SER A 248 13.67 4.01 11.10
CA SER A 248 14.92 4.68 11.42
C SER A 248 16.06 4.22 10.51
N PRO A 249 17.15 4.99 10.37
CA PRO A 249 18.37 4.53 9.69
C PRO A 249 18.93 3.22 10.29
N GLU A 250 18.85 3.07 11.61
CA GLU A 250 19.24 1.87 12.36
C GLU A 250 18.36 0.68 11.99
N GLY A 251 17.03 0.89 11.83
CA GLY A 251 16.11 -0.14 11.37
C GLY A 251 16.37 -0.60 9.94
N VAL A 252 16.80 0.31 9.06
CA VAL A 252 17.27 -0.03 7.70
C VAL A 252 18.52 -0.87 7.77
N GLN A 253 19.51 -0.46 8.56
CA GLN A 253 20.77 -1.19 8.70
C GLN A 253 20.53 -2.62 9.22
N ASP A 254 19.74 -2.77 10.29
CA ASP A 254 19.38 -4.08 10.86
C ASP A 254 18.69 -4.98 9.81
N PHE A 255 17.77 -4.40 9.01
CA PHE A 255 17.10 -5.12 7.93
C PHE A 255 18.09 -5.59 6.85
N LEU A 256 19.00 -4.72 6.38
CA LEU A 256 19.99 -5.05 5.35
C LEU A 256 21.05 -6.06 5.84
N GLU A 257 21.39 -6.05 7.12
CA GLU A 257 22.26 -7.07 7.72
C GLU A 257 21.58 -8.46 7.70
N LYS A 258 20.26 -8.52 7.92
CA LYS A 258 19.47 -9.76 7.90
C LYS A 258 19.12 -10.24 6.49
N VAL A 259 18.94 -9.29 5.57
CA VAL A 259 18.55 -9.52 4.16
C VAL A 259 19.55 -8.86 3.22
N PRO A 260 20.79 -9.36 3.14
CA PRO A 260 21.90 -8.67 2.44
C PRO A 260 21.70 -8.58 0.92
N ALA A 261 20.75 -9.33 0.35
CA ALA A 261 20.39 -9.24 -1.07
C ALA A 261 19.38 -8.11 -1.36
N ALA A 262 18.84 -7.43 -0.35
CA ALA A 262 17.94 -6.32 -0.56
C ALA A 262 18.68 -5.07 -1.04
N GLU A 263 18.12 -4.42 -2.07
CA GLU A 263 18.54 -3.10 -2.51
C GLU A 263 17.90 -2.04 -1.62
N PHE A 264 18.55 -0.90 -1.45
CA PHE A 264 18.06 0.20 -0.63
C PHE A 264 18.12 1.54 -1.35
N VAL A 265 17.05 2.32 -1.27
CA VAL A 265 16.98 3.69 -1.77
C VAL A 265 16.37 4.61 -0.70
N GLU A 266 17.02 5.74 -0.42
CA GLU A 266 16.48 6.80 0.44
C GLU A 266 16.01 7.99 -0.39
N LEU A 267 14.76 8.43 -0.18
CA LEU A 267 14.16 9.58 -0.85
C LEU A 267 14.28 10.82 0.04
N SER A 268 14.93 11.89 -0.46
CA SER A 268 15.33 13.07 0.32
C SER A 268 14.17 13.85 0.92
N ASP A 269 13.06 13.98 0.18
CA ASP A 269 11.94 14.88 0.51
C ASP A 269 10.64 14.13 0.86
N ALA A 270 10.75 12.82 1.16
CA ALA A 270 9.61 11.98 1.47
C ALA A 270 9.53 11.64 2.96
N GLY A 271 8.31 11.61 3.48
CA GLY A 271 7.97 11.07 4.80
C GLY A 271 7.38 9.66 4.71
N HIS A 272 6.69 9.22 5.78
CA HIS A 272 6.06 7.89 5.83
C HIS A 272 4.97 7.68 4.75
N THR A 273 4.45 8.73 4.16
CA THR A 273 3.44 8.68 3.08
C THR A 273 4.04 8.74 1.68
N ALA A 274 5.32 8.40 1.51
CA ALA A 274 6.06 8.49 0.24
C ALA A 274 5.31 7.89 -0.97
N ALA A 275 4.59 6.81 -0.77
CA ALA A 275 3.78 6.16 -1.81
C ALA A 275 2.53 6.94 -2.24
N GLY A 276 2.03 7.83 -1.37
CA GLY A 276 0.83 8.64 -1.62
C GLY A 276 1.11 10.08 -1.98
N ASP A 277 2.38 10.50 -1.92
CA ASP A 277 2.82 11.81 -2.32
C ASP A 277 3.11 11.80 -3.83
N ASP A 278 2.89 12.92 -4.49
CA ASP A 278 3.18 13.13 -5.92
C ASP A 278 4.70 13.23 -6.07
N ASN A 279 5.37 12.08 -6.06
CA ASN A 279 6.82 11.96 -6.00
C ASN A 279 7.35 11.23 -7.23
N ASP A 280 7.81 12.00 -8.22
CA ASP A 280 8.37 11.48 -9.46
C ASP A 280 9.56 10.56 -9.19
N ALA A 281 10.45 10.92 -8.24
CA ALA A 281 11.62 10.11 -7.88
C ALA A 281 11.23 8.73 -7.32
N PHE A 282 10.14 8.65 -6.54
CA PHE A 282 9.60 7.36 -6.09
C PHE A 282 9.18 6.50 -7.27
N SER A 283 8.41 7.09 -8.19
CA SER A 283 7.88 6.37 -9.34
C SER A 283 8.98 5.88 -10.28
N GLU A 284 10.01 6.71 -10.54
CA GLU A 284 11.19 6.34 -11.33
C GLU A 284 11.93 5.13 -10.77
N VAL A 285 12.21 5.13 -9.46
CA VAL A 285 12.89 4.02 -8.77
C VAL A 285 12.08 2.73 -8.87
N VAL A 286 10.76 2.82 -8.69
CA VAL A 286 9.87 1.64 -8.77
C VAL A 286 9.82 1.10 -10.19
N VAL A 287 9.63 1.97 -11.22
CA VAL A 287 9.61 1.56 -12.64
C VAL A 287 10.92 0.86 -13.02
N GLU A 288 12.07 1.44 -12.65
CA GLU A 288 13.38 0.86 -12.93
C GLU A 288 13.55 -0.53 -12.30
N PHE A 289 13.16 -0.68 -11.03
CA PHE A 289 13.27 -1.97 -10.34
C PHE A 289 12.33 -3.03 -10.93
N VAL A 290 11.11 -2.67 -11.28
CA VAL A 290 10.15 -3.59 -11.89
C VAL A 290 10.59 -4.03 -13.28
N ALA A 291 11.22 -3.15 -14.07
CA ALA A 291 11.65 -3.41 -15.44
C ALA A 291 12.87 -4.35 -15.54
N ARG A 292 13.74 -4.41 -14.52
CA ARG A 292 14.90 -5.33 -14.44
C ARG A 292 14.45 -6.78 -14.23
#